data_8c4f78b236b7e7c141493b870b7ffede
#
_entry.id   8c4f78b236b7e7c141493b870b7ffede
#
_cell.length_a   1.000
_cell.length_b   1.000
_cell.length_c   1.000
_cell.angle_alpha   90.00
_cell.angle_beta   90.00
_cell.angle_gamma   90.00
#
_symmetry.space_group_name_H-M   'P 1'
#
loop_
_entity.id
_entity.type
_entity.pdbx_description
1 polymer ?
#
loop_
_entity_poly.entity_id
_entity_poly.type
_entity_poly.pdbx_seq_one_letter_code
_entity_poly.pdbx_strand_id
1 'polypeptide(L)'
;MTGNAANNILDGGAGTDTLIGGTGNDIYIVDSTTDTITENVGEGTDTIQSSVTYTIAALANVEYLTLTGTTAINGTGNAANNVITGNSANNTLTGGLGKDTLTGGLGVDRFDYRTLADSVFSNFDVITDFSANTGNDLFLVTTARTGFSNAGSVAILDTTQIAAKLTTATFTANAAAQFSFGSRSFVAINDATAGFSATTDAIIEVTGLTGTLGLNNFTTTLV
;
A
#
# COMPACT_ATOMS: atom_id res chain seq x y z
N MET A 1 -8.36 -24.78 -13.60
CA MET A 1 -9.16 -25.40 -12.51
C MET A 1 -10.41 -24.59 -12.28
N THR A 2 -11.56 -25.20 -11.92
CA THR A 2 -12.80 -24.48 -11.68
C THR A 2 -13.38 -24.91 -10.34
N GLY A 3 -13.70 -23.96 -9.48
CA GLY A 3 -14.36 -24.13 -8.19
C GLY A 3 -15.88 -24.28 -8.32
N ASN A 4 -16.58 -23.95 -7.27
CA ASN A 4 -18.04 -24.04 -7.15
C ASN A 4 -18.58 -22.88 -6.30
N ALA A 5 -19.81 -22.97 -5.79
CA ALA A 5 -20.42 -21.91 -4.99
C ALA A 5 -20.03 -21.90 -3.49
N ALA A 6 -18.96 -22.58 -3.11
CA ALA A 6 -18.42 -22.57 -1.74
C ALA A 6 -17.02 -21.95 -1.75
N ASN A 7 -16.51 -21.59 -0.60
CA ASN A 7 -15.12 -21.12 -0.47
C ASN A 7 -14.15 -22.24 -0.89
N ASN A 8 -13.40 -22.01 -1.93
CA ASN A 8 -12.48 -23.00 -2.52
C ASN A 8 -11.02 -22.59 -2.27
N ILE A 9 -10.12 -23.57 -2.40
CA ILE A 9 -8.68 -23.32 -2.56
C ILE A 9 -8.30 -23.93 -3.91
N LEU A 10 -7.82 -23.09 -4.82
CA LEU A 10 -7.45 -23.46 -6.17
C LEU A 10 -5.94 -23.33 -6.35
N ASP A 11 -5.27 -24.47 -6.52
CA ASP A 11 -3.84 -24.56 -6.72
C ASP A 11 -3.58 -25.25 -8.06
N GLY A 12 -3.16 -24.48 -9.06
CA GLY A 12 -2.84 -24.99 -10.39
C GLY A 12 -1.55 -25.80 -10.40
N GLY A 13 -0.66 -25.53 -9.46
CA GLY A 13 0.68 -26.07 -9.45
C GLY A 13 1.55 -25.42 -10.54
N ALA A 14 2.66 -26.10 -10.87
CA ALA A 14 3.62 -25.54 -11.81
C ALA A 14 3.08 -25.50 -13.25
N GLY A 15 3.22 -24.35 -13.91
CA GLY A 15 2.86 -24.23 -15.33
C GLY A 15 2.20 -22.91 -15.66
N THR A 16 1.25 -22.99 -16.56
CA THR A 16 0.36 -21.89 -16.93
C THR A 16 -1.06 -22.35 -16.72
N ASP A 17 -1.67 -21.90 -15.66
CA ASP A 17 -2.95 -22.39 -15.22
C ASP A 17 -4.06 -21.36 -15.41
N THR A 18 -5.29 -21.86 -15.52
CA THR A 18 -6.50 -21.04 -15.48
C THR A 18 -7.31 -21.46 -14.26
N LEU A 19 -7.50 -20.51 -13.33
CA LEU A 19 -8.19 -20.71 -12.07
C LEU A 19 -9.47 -19.85 -12.07
N ILE A 20 -10.61 -20.49 -11.80
CA ILE A 20 -11.93 -19.83 -11.76
C ILE A 20 -12.58 -20.27 -10.45
N GLY A 21 -12.79 -19.34 -9.51
CA GLY A 21 -13.33 -19.64 -8.17
C GLY A 21 -14.82 -19.94 -8.22
N GLY A 22 -15.57 -19.01 -8.75
CA GLY A 22 -17.03 -19.00 -8.71
C GLY A 22 -17.54 -18.16 -7.55
N THR A 23 -18.71 -18.46 -7.00
CA THR A 23 -19.18 -17.73 -5.84
C THR A 23 -18.59 -18.30 -4.54
N GLY A 24 -18.32 -17.47 -3.58
CA GLY A 24 -17.69 -17.82 -2.30
C GLY A 24 -16.44 -16.97 -2.08
N ASN A 25 -15.78 -17.11 -0.94
CA ASN A 25 -14.51 -16.44 -0.71
C ASN A 25 -13.40 -17.44 -1.05
N ASP A 26 -12.76 -17.26 -2.17
CA ASP A 26 -11.83 -18.22 -2.75
C ASP A 26 -10.36 -17.85 -2.48
N ILE A 27 -9.51 -18.85 -2.49
CA ILE A 27 -8.06 -18.68 -2.38
C ILE A 27 -7.41 -19.26 -3.62
N TYR A 28 -6.66 -18.44 -4.33
CA TYR A 28 -5.85 -18.79 -5.49
C TYR A 28 -4.39 -18.90 -5.10
N ILE A 29 -3.78 -20.06 -5.29
CA ILE A 29 -2.34 -20.26 -5.10
C ILE A 29 -1.66 -20.07 -6.46
N VAL A 30 -0.76 -19.10 -6.54
CA VAL A 30 -0.08 -18.67 -7.76
C VAL A 30 1.43 -18.85 -7.59
N ASP A 31 2.04 -19.65 -8.45
CA ASP A 31 3.49 -19.84 -8.52
C ASP A 31 4.11 -19.37 -9.84
N SER A 32 3.27 -18.88 -10.76
CA SER A 32 3.67 -18.35 -12.06
C SER A 32 2.94 -17.04 -12.40
N THR A 33 3.66 -16.09 -13.01
CA THR A 33 3.05 -14.87 -13.56
C THR A 33 2.21 -15.11 -14.81
N THR A 34 2.21 -16.35 -15.34
CA THR A 34 1.40 -16.76 -16.49
C THR A 34 0.08 -17.39 -16.10
N ASP A 35 -0.17 -17.58 -14.79
CA ASP A 35 -1.46 -18.04 -14.30
C ASP A 35 -2.53 -16.98 -14.52
N THR A 36 -3.70 -17.44 -14.90
CA THR A 36 -4.85 -16.59 -15.17
C THR A 36 -5.93 -16.83 -14.12
N ILE A 37 -6.30 -15.79 -13.41
CA ILE A 37 -7.40 -15.78 -12.43
C ILE A 37 -8.62 -15.18 -13.10
N THR A 38 -9.78 -15.77 -12.86
CA THR A 38 -11.09 -15.24 -13.29
C THR A 38 -11.99 -15.10 -12.07
N GLU A 39 -12.33 -13.85 -11.75
CA GLU A 39 -13.29 -13.44 -10.74
C GLU A 39 -14.31 -12.48 -11.33
N ASN A 40 -15.59 -12.73 -11.12
CA ASN A 40 -16.66 -11.87 -11.58
C ASN A 40 -17.21 -11.01 -10.43
N VAL A 41 -17.95 -9.96 -10.78
CA VAL A 41 -18.56 -9.06 -9.82
C VAL A 41 -19.51 -9.81 -8.87
N GLY A 42 -19.26 -9.68 -7.56
CA GLY A 42 -20.12 -10.20 -6.52
C GLY A 42 -19.97 -11.70 -6.26
N GLU A 43 -18.89 -12.32 -6.72
CA GLU A 43 -18.60 -13.73 -6.44
C GLU A 43 -18.03 -13.96 -5.05
N GLY A 44 -17.44 -12.92 -4.42
CA GLY A 44 -16.98 -13.09 -3.04
C GLY A 44 -16.05 -11.99 -2.55
N THR A 45 -15.19 -12.36 -1.63
CA THR A 45 -14.01 -11.62 -1.20
C THR A 45 -12.84 -12.59 -1.31
N ASP A 46 -11.97 -12.33 -2.29
CA ASP A 46 -11.08 -13.34 -2.81
C ASP A 46 -9.62 -13.03 -2.54
N THR A 47 -8.83 -14.06 -2.35
CA THR A 47 -7.44 -13.98 -1.93
C THR A 47 -6.52 -14.62 -2.96
N ILE A 48 -5.51 -13.89 -3.44
CA ILE A 48 -4.39 -14.48 -4.14
C ILE A 48 -3.21 -14.65 -3.17
N GLN A 49 -2.69 -15.87 -3.09
CA GLN A 49 -1.43 -16.20 -2.41
C GLN A 49 -0.36 -16.45 -3.47
N SER A 50 0.61 -15.55 -3.59
CA SER A 50 1.63 -15.63 -4.65
C SER A 50 3.02 -15.85 -4.10
N SER A 51 3.74 -16.81 -4.68
CA SER A 51 5.17 -17.06 -4.43
C SER A 51 6.09 -16.34 -5.43
N VAL A 52 5.52 -15.53 -6.32
CA VAL A 52 6.22 -14.69 -7.31
C VAL A 52 5.75 -13.24 -7.20
N THR A 53 6.51 -12.29 -7.77
CA THR A 53 6.02 -10.92 -7.94
C THR A 53 4.71 -10.93 -8.70
N TYR A 54 3.65 -10.35 -8.11
CA TYR A 54 2.32 -10.44 -8.68
C TYR A 54 1.56 -9.11 -8.65
N THR A 55 0.71 -8.91 -9.65
CA THR A 55 -0.16 -7.74 -9.75
C THR A 55 -1.60 -8.16 -9.97
N ILE A 56 -2.49 -7.59 -9.17
CA ILE A 56 -3.94 -7.73 -9.35
C ILE A 56 -4.57 -6.52 -10.04
N ALA A 57 -3.76 -5.61 -10.61
CA ALA A 57 -4.23 -4.36 -11.23
C ALA A 57 -5.32 -4.55 -12.30
N ALA A 58 -5.32 -5.70 -13.00
CA ALA A 58 -6.34 -6.05 -13.99
C ALA A 58 -7.47 -6.94 -13.42
N LEU A 59 -7.39 -7.33 -12.15
CA LEU A 59 -8.34 -8.22 -11.47
C LEU A 59 -9.22 -7.40 -10.52
N ALA A 60 -10.19 -6.68 -11.07
CA ALA A 60 -10.98 -5.67 -10.35
C ALA A 60 -11.84 -6.24 -9.20
N ASN A 61 -12.06 -7.56 -9.16
CA ASN A 61 -12.89 -8.23 -8.17
C ASN A 61 -12.07 -9.12 -7.23
N VAL A 62 -10.78 -8.84 -7.07
CA VAL A 62 -9.90 -9.48 -6.08
C VAL A 62 -9.50 -8.43 -5.05
N GLU A 63 -9.71 -8.72 -3.78
CA GLU A 63 -9.47 -7.77 -2.69
C GLU A 63 -8.16 -8.04 -1.94
N TYR A 64 -7.73 -9.29 -1.85
CA TYR A 64 -6.57 -9.67 -1.03
C TYR A 64 -5.43 -10.23 -1.86
N LEU A 65 -4.22 -9.71 -1.60
CA LEU A 65 -2.97 -10.24 -2.15
C LEU A 65 -2.01 -10.53 -1.01
N THR A 66 -1.58 -11.78 -0.89
CA THR A 66 -0.57 -12.20 0.10
C THR A 66 0.65 -12.75 -0.63
N LEU A 67 1.81 -12.17 -0.39
CA LEU A 67 3.08 -12.67 -0.87
C LEU A 67 3.58 -13.78 0.06
N THR A 68 4.01 -14.88 -0.50
CA THR A 68 4.43 -16.07 0.25
C THR A 68 5.91 -16.38 0.03
N GLY A 69 6.43 -17.34 0.79
CA GLY A 69 7.85 -17.73 0.70
C GLY A 69 8.80 -16.72 1.35
N THR A 70 10.08 -16.81 1.00
CA THR A 70 11.17 -16.02 1.60
C THR A 70 12.02 -15.27 0.58
N THR A 71 11.58 -15.26 -0.68
CA THR A 71 12.25 -14.52 -1.77
C THR A 71 11.70 -13.09 -1.82
N ALA A 72 12.57 -12.13 -2.11
CA ALA A 72 12.15 -10.74 -2.32
C ALA A 72 11.28 -10.65 -3.60
N ILE A 73 10.00 -10.41 -3.39
CA ILE A 73 8.96 -10.30 -4.42
C ILE A 73 8.06 -9.12 -4.11
N ASN A 74 7.33 -8.63 -5.11
CA ASN A 74 6.55 -7.41 -5.01
C ASN A 74 5.06 -7.66 -5.25
N GLY A 75 4.22 -6.83 -4.63
CA GLY A 75 2.77 -6.89 -4.75
C GLY A 75 2.18 -5.58 -5.26
N THR A 76 1.26 -5.66 -6.22
CA THR A 76 0.52 -4.50 -6.71
C THR A 76 -0.98 -4.78 -6.69
N GLY A 77 -1.73 -3.88 -6.05
CA GLY A 77 -3.19 -3.88 -5.97
C GLY A 77 -3.87 -3.41 -7.25
N ASN A 78 -5.18 -3.22 -7.17
CA ASN A 78 -6.03 -2.70 -8.24
C ASN A 78 -6.60 -1.30 -7.89
N ALA A 79 -7.74 -0.91 -8.46
CA ALA A 79 -8.36 0.39 -8.17
C ALA A 79 -9.45 0.31 -7.07
N ALA A 80 -9.65 -0.87 -6.47
CA ALA A 80 -10.55 -1.06 -5.34
C ALA A 80 -9.76 -1.02 -4.02
N ASN A 81 -10.45 -1.08 -2.89
CA ASN A 81 -9.81 -1.18 -1.59
C ASN A 81 -9.17 -2.56 -1.41
N ASN A 82 -7.86 -2.62 -1.36
CA ASN A 82 -7.13 -3.88 -1.22
C ASN A 82 -6.50 -4.08 0.16
N VAL A 83 -6.26 -5.33 0.51
CA VAL A 83 -5.38 -5.72 1.61
C VAL A 83 -4.19 -6.46 1.01
N ILE A 84 -3.00 -5.88 1.13
CA ILE A 84 -1.77 -6.45 0.58
C ILE A 84 -0.80 -6.76 1.71
N THR A 85 -0.38 -8.02 1.77
CA THR A 85 0.57 -8.48 2.79
C THR A 85 1.83 -9.01 2.12
N GLY A 86 2.97 -8.43 2.48
CA GLY A 86 4.30 -8.88 2.10
C GLY A 86 4.71 -10.18 2.80
N ASN A 87 5.88 -10.67 2.47
CA ASN A 87 6.46 -11.86 3.09
C ASN A 87 7.57 -11.49 4.12
N SER A 88 8.51 -12.38 4.37
CA SER A 88 9.63 -12.11 5.31
C SER A 88 10.87 -11.52 4.65
N ALA A 89 10.82 -11.20 3.37
CA ALA A 89 11.91 -10.58 2.62
C ALA A 89 11.55 -9.13 2.26
N ASN A 90 12.48 -8.40 1.65
CA ASN A 90 12.25 -7.03 1.21
C ASN A 90 11.22 -6.99 0.08
N ASN A 91 10.09 -6.34 0.29
CA ASN A 91 9.03 -6.20 -0.68
C ASN A 91 8.86 -4.75 -1.17
N THR A 92 8.34 -4.57 -2.36
CA THR A 92 7.73 -3.31 -2.77
C THR A 92 6.23 -3.54 -2.91
N LEU A 93 5.43 -2.79 -2.13
CA LEU A 93 3.98 -2.87 -2.10
C LEU A 93 3.38 -1.59 -2.68
N THR A 94 2.51 -1.74 -3.66
CA THR A 94 1.76 -0.67 -4.31
C THR A 94 0.27 -0.95 -4.10
N GLY A 95 -0.46 -0.09 -3.38
CA GLY A 95 -1.91 -0.24 -3.18
C GLY A 95 -2.67 -0.03 -4.49
N GLY A 96 -2.41 1.04 -5.17
CA GLY A 96 -3.18 1.56 -6.29
C GLY A 96 -4.16 2.61 -5.83
N LEU A 97 -5.21 2.85 -6.63
CA LEU A 97 -6.31 3.69 -6.19
C LEU A 97 -7.15 2.92 -5.16
N GLY A 98 -7.84 3.64 -4.30
CA GLY A 98 -8.69 3.04 -3.27
C GLY A 98 -8.22 3.43 -1.89
N LYS A 99 -8.75 2.76 -0.89
CA LYS A 99 -8.26 2.85 0.48
C LYS A 99 -7.66 1.50 0.84
N ASP A 100 -6.34 1.42 0.75
CA ASP A 100 -5.64 0.16 0.89
C ASP A 100 -5.11 -0.06 2.31
N THR A 101 -4.94 -1.32 2.67
CA THR A 101 -4.25 -1.74 3.89
C THR A 101 -3.02 -2.53 3.51
N LEU A 102 -1.86 -1.99 3.84
CA LEU A 102 -0.57 -2.54 3.46
C LEU A 102 0.19 -3.02 4.70
N THR A 103 0.69 -4.23 4.65
CA THR A 103 1.54 -4.83 5.69
C THR A 103 2.83 -5.31 5.04
N GLY A 104 3.97 -4.76 5.42
CA GLY A 104 5.28 -5.13 4.85
C GLY A 104 5.73 -6.51 5.28
N GLY A 105 5.63 -6.80 6.56
CA GLY A 105 6.15 -8.00 7.17
C GLY A 105 7.53 -7.80 7.77
N LEU A 106 8.40 -8.80 7.65
CA LEU A 106 9.81 -8.67 8.01
C LEU A 106 10.60 -8.21 6.77
N GLY A 107 11.71 -7.51 7.02
CA GLY A 107 12.59 -7.06 5.94
C GLY A 107 12.72 -5.55 5.89
N VAL A 108 13.17 -5.05 4.76
CA VAL A 108 13.19 -3.62 4.42
C VAL A 108 12.18 -3.42 3.31
N ASP A 109 10.97 -2.98 3.67
CA ASP A 109 9.89 -2.88 2.73
C ASP A 109 9.78 -1.49 2.14
N ARG A 110 9.24 -1.40 0.92
CA ARG A 110 8.96 -0.15 0.23
C ARG A 110 7.48 -0.04 -0.03
N PHE A 111 6.88 1.01 0.49
CA PHE A 111 5.50 1.37 0.21
C PHE A 111 5.52 2.43 -0.90
N ASP A 112 4.99 2.06 -2.06
CA ASP A 112 5.14 2.82 -3.30
C ASP A 112 4.09 3.93 -3.42
N TYR A 113 4.53 5.15 -3.26
CA TYR A 113 3.75 6.37 -3.44
C TYR A 113 4.38 7.28 -4.51
N ARG A 114 4.91 6.70 -5.57
CA ARG A 114 5.36 7.46 -6.75
C ARG A 114 4.20 8.14 -7.46
N THR A 115 3.00 7.62 -7.30
CA THR A 115 1.73 8.25 -7.66
C THR A 115 1.05 8.71 -6.38
N LEU A 116 1.16 10.00 -6.01
CA LEU A 116 0.58 10.51 -4.76
C LEU A 116 -0.95 10.43 -4.73
N ALA A 117 -1.59 10.43 -5.91
CA ALA A 117 -3.05 10.30 -6.03
C ALA A 117 -3.59 8.94 -5.57
N ASP A 118 -2.73 7.94 -5.38
CA ASP A 118 -3.12 6.62 -4.89
C ASP A 118 -3.60 6.69 -3.43
N SER A 119 -3.15 7.68 -2.64
CA SER A 119 -3.51 7.81 -1.21
C SER A 119 -3.85 9.25 -0.83
N VAL A 120 -4.88 9.84 -1.42
CA VAL A 120 -5.33 11.20 -1.08
C VAL A 120 -6.23 11.21 0.16
N PHE A 121 -6.49 12.40 0.72
CA PHE A 121 -7.23 12.54 1.99
C PHE A 121 -8.59 11.81 2.03
N SER A 122 -9.31 11.73 0.92
CA SER A 122 -10.62 11.05 0.86
C SER A 122 -10.53 9.52 0.94
N ASN A 123 -9.40 8.95 0.52
CA ASN A 123 -9.15 7.50 0.38
C ASN A 123 -7.74 7.14 0.82
N PHE A 124 -7.30 7.67 1.96
CA PHE A 124 -5.94 7.42 2.40
C PHE A 124 -5.72 5.96 2.83
N ASP A 125 -4.55 5.45 2.49
CA ASP A 125 -4.09 4.12 2.83
C ASP A 125 -3.69 3.99 4.28
N VAL A 126 -3.61 2.75 4.73
CA VAL A 126 -3.12 2.36 6.05
C VAL A 126 -1.94 1.42 5.91
N ILE A 127 -0.78 1.80 6.44
CA ILE A 127 0.34 0.89 6.63
C ILE A 127 0.31 0.40 8.07
N THR A 128 0.37 -0.92 8.28
CA THR A 128 0.05 -1.51 9.60
C THR A 128 1.28 -1.80 10.46
N ASP A 129 2.49 -1.82 9.90
CA ASP A 129 3.70 -2.31 10.58
C ASP A 129 4.98 -1.53 10.22
N PHE A 130 4.85 -0.27 9.78
CA PHE A 130 5.99 0.52 9.32
C PHE A 130 7.07 0.66 10.39
N SER A 131 8.29 0.24 10.06
CA SER A 131 9.47 0.38 10.90
C SER A 131 10.36 1.52 10.40
N ALA A 132 10.39 2.63 11.14
CA ALA A 132 11.14 3.84 10.77
C ALA A 132 12.61 3.84 11.21
N ASN A 133 13.12 2.73 11.76
CA ASN A 133 14.52 2.64 12.17
C ASN A 133 15.46 2.58 10.95
N THR A 134 16.72 2.96 11.13
CA THR A 134 17.72 2.90 10.05
C THR A 134 17.85 1.47 9.52
N GLY A 135 17.75 1.32 8.20
CA GLY A 135 17.80 0.04 7.52
C GLY A 135 16.49 -0.73 7.49
N ASN A 136 15.37 -0.06 7.82
CA ASN A 136 14.02 -0.59 7.78
C ASN A 136 13.17 0.08 6.69
N ASP A 137 11.85 0.14 6.88
CA ASP A 137 10.89 0.47 5.83
C ASP A 137 11.01 1.88 5.25
N LEU A 138 10.60 2.00 4.00
CA LEU A 138 10.76 3.21 3.21
C LEU A 138 9.47 3.55 2.45
N PHE A 139 9.18 4.85 2.34
CA PHE A 139 8.26 5.37 1.34
C PHE A 139 9.01 5.53 0.02
N LEU A 140 8.59 4.82 -1.02
CA LEU A 140 9.14 4.98 -2.37
C LEU A 140 8.40 6.12 -3.07
N VAL A 141 9.16 7.12 -3.53
CA VAL A 141 8.63 8.36 -4.12
C VAL A 141 9.35 8.70 -5.41
N THR A 142 8.71 9.43 -6.32
CA THR A 142 9.32 9.84 -7.59
C THR A 142 10.46 10.85 -7.40
N THR A 143 10.28 11.81 -6.49
CA THR A 143 11.22 12.89 -6.24
C THR A 143 11.72 12.83 -4.80
N ALA A 144 13.01 13.00 -4.59
CA ALA A 144 13.58 13.06 -3.24
C ALA A 144 12.93 14.18 -2.41
N ARG A 145 12.66 13.89 -1.15
CA ARG A 145 12.04 14.87 -0.25
C ARG A 145 13.02 15.98 0.11
N THR A 146 12.54 17.22 0.06
CA THR A 146 13.34 18.43 0.36
C THR A 146 13.43 18.72 1.86
N GLY A 147 12.50 18.17 2.66
CA GLY A 147 12.44 18.34 4.10
C GLY A 147 11.45 17.38 4.73
N PHE A 148 11.58 17.19 6.04
CA PHE A 148 10.64 16.46 6.88
C PHE A 148 10.35 17.26 8.14
N SER A 149 9.08 17.38 8.51
CA SER A 149 8.66 18.10 9.70
C SER A 149 7.66 17.29 10.53
N ASN A 150 7.63 17.56 11.83
CA ASN A 150 6.54 17.11 12.69
C ASN A 150 5.58 18.29 12.91
N ALA A 151 4.41 18.20 12.30
CA ALA A 151 3.39 19.25 12.35
C ALA A 151 2.53 19.22 13.64
N GLY A 152 2.78 18.23 14.52
CA GLY A 152 2.03 18.03 15.76
C GLY A 152 0.65 17.43 15.53
N SER A 153 -0.30 17.69 16.45
CA SER A 153 -1.63 17.10 16.38
C SER A 153 -2.67 18.03 15.76
N VAL A 154 -3.67 17.44 15.12
CA VAL A 154 -4.94 18.09 14.75
C VAL A 154 -6.06 17.66 15.72
N ALA A 155 -6.98 18.58 15.99
CA ALA A 155 -8.11 18.31 16.89
C ALA A 155 -9.26 17.58 16.17
N ILE A 156 -9.37 17.81 14.87
CA ILE A 156 -10.34 17.17 13.98
C ILE A 156 -9.58 16.68 12.75
N LEU A 157 -9.86 15.48 12.29
CA LEU A 157 -9.26 14.94 11.08
C LEU A 157 -10.07 15.43 9.87
N ASP A 158 -9.76 16.66 9.45
CA ASP A 158 -10.32 17.30 8.26
C ASP A 158 -9.25 18.10 7.49
N THR A 159 -9.58 18.45 6.28
CA THR A 159 -8.66 19.18 5.38
C THR A 159 -8.30 20.56 5.88
N THR A 160 -9.19 21.24 6.63
CA THR A 160 -8.94 22.59 7.19
C THR A 160 -7.90 22.54 8.28
N GLN A 161 -8.03 21.60 9.20
CA GLN A 161 -7.09 21.42 10.32
C GLN A 161 -5.71 20.97 9.82
N ILE A 162 -5.69 20.06 8.84
CA ILE A 162 -4.44 19.61 8.23
C ILE A 162 -3.75 20.76 7.50
N ALA A 163 -4.47 21.50 6.66
CA ALA A 163 -3.93 22.67 5.93
C ALA A 163 -3.41 23.77 6.87
N ALA A 164 -4.04 23.95 8.03
CA ALA A 164 -3.56 24.90 9.06
C ALA A 164 -2.20 24.50 9.67
N LYS A 165 -1.88 23.20 9.62
CA LYS A 165 -0.58 22.67 10.08
C LYS A 165 0.45 22.58 8.95
N LEU A 166 0.02 22.15 7.77
CA LEU A 166 0.84 21.94 6.59
C LEU A 166 0.77 23.17 5.66
N THR A 167 1.27 24.30 6.16
CA THR A 167 1.26 25.58 5.44
C THR A 167 2.34 25.63 4.35
N THR A 168 2.26 26.59 3.42
CA THR A 168 3.29 26.80 2.40
C THR A 168 4.69 27.04 2.96
N ALA A 169 4.79 27.51 4.21
CA ALA A 169 6.07 27.73 4.88
C ALA A 169 6.65 26.46 5.54
N THR A 170 5.80 25.53 5.97
CA THR A 170 6.20 24.32 6.71
C THR A 170 6.12 23.06 5.87
N PHE A 171 5.33 23.07 4.81
CA PHE A 171 5.14 21.97 3.87
C PHE A 171 5.47 22.47 2.46
N THR A 172 6.76 22.69 2.25
CA THR A 172 7.29 23.18 0.97
C THR A 172 7.16 22.14 -0.13
N ALA A 173 7.33 22.56 -1.38
CA ALA A 173 7.30 21.63 -2.53
C ALA A 173 8.21 20.42 -2.31
N ASN A 174 7.72 19.23 -2.62
CA ASN A 174 8.39 17.95 -2.41
C ASN A 174 8.83 17.68 -0.95
N ALA A 175 8.24 18.31 0.04
CA ALA A 175 8.48 17.99 1.45
C ALA A 175 7.61 16.79 1.90
N ALA A 176 7.91 16.27 3.08
CA ALA A 176 7.04 15.36 3.81
C ALA A 176 6.85 15.84 5.24
N ALA A 177 5.76 15.42 5.87
CA ALA A 177 5.48 15.78 7.26
C ALA A 177 4.76 14.65 7.97
N GLN A 178 4.96 14.55 9.28
CA GLN A 178 4.16 13.73 10.16
C GLN A 178 3.17 14.62 10.92
N PHE A 179 1.95 14.13 11.11
CA PHE A 179 0.99 14.71 12.05
C PHE A 179 0.19 13.59 12.75
N SER A 180 -0.56 13.95 13.79
CA SER A 180 -1.38 12.98 14.54
C SER A 180 -2.80 13.48 14.74
N PHE A 181 -3.72 12.52 14.93
CA PHE A 181 -5.09 12.73 15.35
C PHE A 181 -5.45 11.66 16.40
N GLY A 182 -5.61 12.09 17.65
CA GLY A 182 -5.70 11.16 18.77
C GLY A 182 -4.45 10.29 18.86
N SER A 183 -4.62 8.98 18.88
CA SER A 183 -3.53 7.99 18.88
C SER A 183 -3.05 7.58 17.49
N ARG A 184 -3.67 8.11 16.43
CA ARG A 184 -3.33 7.77 15.04
C ARG A 184 -2.21 8.67 14.53
N SER A 185 -1.28 8.10 13.81
CA SER A 185 -0.17 8.80 13.15
C SER A 185 -0.35 8.81 11.65
N PHE A 186 -0.02 9.94 11.02
CA PHE A 186 -0.15 10.14 9.59
C PHE A 186 1.13 10.70 9.00
N VAL A 187 1.43 10.30 7.79
CA VAL A 187 2.47 10.88 6.94
C VAL A 187 1.78 11.61 5.79
N ALA A 188 2.14 12.88 5.60
CA ALA A 188 1.77 13.65 4.41
C ALA A 188 2.99 13.73 3.48
N ILE A 189 2.77 13.50 2.18
CA ILE A 189 3.80 13.60 1.14
C ILE A 189 3.33 14.64 0.12
N ASN A 190 4.06 15.76 0.03
CA ASN A 190 3.72 16.88 -0.83
C ASN A 190 4.14 16.63 -2.28
N ASP A 191 3.35 17.16 -3.21
CA ASP A 191 3.71 17.27 -4.62
C ASP A 191 4.74 18.41 -4.89
N ALA A 192 4.83 18.89 -6.11
CA ALA A 192 5.72 20.01 -6.47
C ALA A 192 5.16 21.40 -6.09
N THR A 193 4.01 21.45 -5.43
CA THR A 193 3.34 22.71 -5.03
C THR A 193 3.40 22.87 -3.52
N ALA A 194 3.83 24.00 -3.00
CA ALA A 194 3.92 24.23 -1.56
C ALA A 194 2.53 24.37 -0.90
N GLY A 195 2.39 23.80 0.31
CA GLY A 195 1.14 23.76 1.07
C GLY A 195 0.34 22.49 0.81
N PHE A 196 -0.57 22.16 1.72
CA PHE A 196 -1.36 20.94 1.64
C PHE A 196 -2.50 21.05 0.62
N SER A 197 -2.60 20.06 -0.24
CA SER A 197 -3.70 19.82 -1.16
C SER A 197 -4.35 18.45 -0.88
N ALA A 198 -5.62 18.44 -0.56
CA ALA A 198 -6.36 17.21 -0.25
C ALA A 198 -6.55 16.27 -1.44
N THR A 199 -6.23 16.71 -2.65
CA THR A 199 -6.46 15.98 -3.92
C THR A 199 -5.19 15.62 -4.66
N THR A 200 -4.05 16.22 -4.31
CA THR A 200 -2.77 15.99 -5.02
C THR A 200 -1.66 15.51 -4.10
N ASP A 201 -1.78 15.74 -2.79
CA ASP A 201 -0.82 15.26 -1.81
C ASP A 201 -1.27 13.91 -1.23
N ALA A 202 -0.32 13.03 -1.00
CA ALA A 202 -0.64 11.78 -0.33
C ALA A 202 -0.79 12.00 1.19
N ILE A 203 -1.77 11.33 1.77
CA ILE A 203 -1.95 11.15 3.21
C ILE A 203 -1.96 9.66 3.49
N ILE A 204 -1.09 9.20 4.36
CA ILE A 204 -0.97 7.79 4.72
C ILE A 204 -1.13 7.67 6.23
N GLU A 205 -2.03 6.83 6.70
CA GLU A 205 -2.07 6.44 8.11
C GLU A 205 -1.01 5.38 8.37
N VAL A 206 -0.24 5.54 9.43
CA VAL A 206 0.78 4.58 9.83
C VAL A 206 0.42 4.05 11.20
N THR A 207 -0.12 2.84 11.27
CA THR A 207 -0.38 2.11 12.50
C THR A 207 0.76 1.15 12.80
N GLY A 208 0.97 0.77 14.06
CA GLY A 208 2.10 -0.11 14.42
C GLY A 208 3.49 0.52 14.17
N LEU A 209 3.56 1.83 13.99
CA LEU A 209 4.82 2.54 13.76
C LEU A 209 5.84 2.26 14.86
N THR A 210 7.02 1.81 14.46
CA THR A 210 8.19 1.67 15.34
C THR A 210 9.30 2.62 14.90
N GLY A 211 10.03 3.18 15.87
CA GLY A 211 11.07 4.18 15.57
C GLY A 211 10.54 5.60 15.34
N THR A 212 11.37 6.43 14.76
CA THR A 212 11.08 7.85 14.50
C THR A 212 11.22 8.16 13.03
N LEU A 213 10.13 8.64 12.43
CA LEU A 213 10.10 9.06 11.02
C LEU A 213 11.03 10.24 10.75
N GLY A 214 11.67 10.22 9.60
CA GLY A 214 12.57 11.27 9.12
C GLY A 214 12.80 11.18 7.62
N LEU A 215 13.67 12.03 7.08
CA LEU A 215 14.01 12.03 5.65
C LEU A 215 14.60 10.71 5.15
N ASN A 216 15.29 9.98 6.03
CA ASN A 216 15.88 8.67 5.73
C ASN A 216 14.85 7.57 5.45
N ASN A 217 13.57 7.82 5.75
CA ASN A 217 12.47 6.90 5.40
C ASN A 217 11.88 7.14 4.00
N PHE A 218 12.52 7.97 3.17
CA PHE A 218 12.09 8.23 1.80
C PHE A 218 13.19 7.84 0.83
N THR A 219 12.82 7.16 -0.24
CA THR A 219 13.73 6.71 -1.30
C THR A 219 13.13 6.94 -2.69
N THR A 220 13.99 7.13 -3.68
CA THR A 220 13.62 7.17 -5.09
C THR A 220 14.11 5.92 -5.83
N THR A 221 14.72 4.97 -5.11
CA THR A 221 15.38 3.80 -5.69
C THR A 221 14.51 2.57 -5.51
N LEU A 222 14.18 1.91 -6.61
CA LEU A 222 13.71 0.52 -6.65
C LEU A 222 14.90 -0.41 -6.36
N VAL A 223 14.66 -1.50 -5.67
CA VAL A 223 15.65 -2.58 -5.46
C VAL A 223 15.31 -3.75 -6.34
#